data_63ad6df65def990d538591b1147ccb37
#
_entry.id   63ad6df65def990d538591b1147ccb37
#
_cell.length_a   1.000
_cell.length_b   1.000
_cell.length_c   1.000
_cell.angle_alpha   90.00
_cell.angle_beta   90.00
_cell.angle_gamma   90.00
#
_symmetry.space_group_name_H-M   'P 1'
#
loop_
_entity.id
_entity.type
_entity.pdbx_description
1 polymer ?
#
loop_
_entity_poly.entity_id
_entity_poly.type
_entity_poly.pdbx_seq_one_letter_code
_entity_poly.pdbx_strand_id
1 'polypeptide(L)'
;MSIFIGNILWRKNILITMPFFYFIVSLSMMNLVLAQQPDVKDLELIFVYQHIRHGARGPSKSYNSLFIDGVDEFRVSWIGEGDGELTLVGKREHYDIGVRNRHKYGKTDLGLGLIDFSTYDPEEVLFHVTDYNRTHQSLNSELIGMYQPGLLKTLTEQQVNGSYPPNEEVWKNKSNEELYQNIIKEIQSLGNKTIIDNIPIFNVHPFPVNRTFNLESNCKNLAKMREKSTENKTELLYGYFMKHAKNLTKFFKFENDSFITNIRLMNSITDHYISDYKNYKDLSVFHEETGIDLDEFMEKSGKFYHDWMYNYYCTNITCSMESSRLMEDLLGYMERRIKIADNSKSYQAPKMVIDCGHDTTVAPMQMFMYETWESKPEYHINTQYCGFACNIYFELYKTKDSVPKYYVYYYIDDDLKHIFEYNEFYNTVKAHIYTQSEIEEYCITDEEKEERERKKREEEEEKKRQEEEKNKKETFLDSLKNHTYLWITIFIFIFTTLLGIIGIIILICRIHRIKHPRRAKPVTGKMQELTSKFITQSEVQT
;
A
#
# COMPACT_ATOMS: atom_id res chain seq x y z
N MET A 1 31.33 -51.00 50.55
CA MET A 1 30.08 -50.23 50.68
C MET A 1 30.31 -48.72 50.60
N SER A 2 31.51 -48.20 50.71
CA SER A 2 31.82 -46.75 50.66
C SER A 2 32.03 -46.19 49.25
N ILE A 3 32.24 -46.99 48.23
CA ILE A 3 32.50 -46.55 46.85
C ILE A 3 31.18 -46.37 46.03
N PHE A 4 30.10 -47.03 46.49
CA PHE A 4 28.80 -46.99 45.79
C PHE A 4 27.91 -45.78 46.15
N ILE A 5 28.13 -45.14 47.31
CA ILE A 5 27.36 -43.97 47.76
C ILE A 5 27.88 -42.66 47.14
N GLY A 6 29.20 -42.60 46.85
CA GLY A 6 29.79 -41.42 46.21
C GLY A 6 29.32 -41.16 44.78
N ASN A 7 29.06 -42.21 43.99
CA ASN A 7 28.59 -42.08 42.59
C ASN A 7 27.12 -41.69 42.43
N ILE A 8 26.26 -41.96 43.44
CA ILE A 8 24.84 -41.59 43.41
C ILE A 8 24.65 -40.11 43.77
N LEU A 9 25.46 -39.61 44.70
CA LEU A 9 25.44 -38.19 45.08
C LEU A 9 26.00 -37.27 43.99
N TRP A 10 27.00 -37.71 43.23
CA TRP A 10 27.55 -36.93 42.14
C TRP A 10 26.59 -36.84 40.96
N ARG A 11 25.87 -37.90 40.60
CA ARG A 11 24.82 -37.88 39.56
C ARG A 11 23.60 -37.06 39.93
N LYS A 12 23.19 -37.00 41.21
CA LYS A 12 22.08 -36.17 41.69
C LYS A 12 22.41 -34.66 41.64
N ASN A 13 23.63 -34.28 41.94
CA ASN A 13 24.03 -32.87 41.90
C ASN A 13 24.16 -32.33 40.49
N ILE A 14 24.57 -33.15 39.49
CA ILE A 14 24.62 -32.76 38.08
C ILE A 14 23.21 -32.60 37.52
N LEU A 15 22.22 -33.42 37.92
CA LEU A 15 20.83 -33.33 37.45
C LEU A 15 20.08 -32.11 38.02
N ILE A 16 20.49 -31.61 39.18
CA ILE A 16 19.86 -30.42 39.82
C ILE A 16 20.55 -29.14 39.35
N THR A 17 21.83 -29.19 39.03
CA THR A 17 22.57 -28.00 38.60
C THR A 17 22.35 -27.62 37.13
N MET A 18 22.07 -28.59 36.22
CA MET A 18 21.77 -28.29 34.82
C MET A 18 20.56 -27.39 34.60
N PRO A 19 19.36 -27.64 35.13
CA PRO A 19 18.23 -26.73 34.95
C PRO A 19 18.45 -25.35 35.60
N PHE A 20 19.20 -25.31 36.71
CA PHE A 20 19.54 -24.03 37.35
C PHE A 20 20.57 -23.23 36.56
N PHE A 21 21.52 -23.90 35.92
CA PHE A 21 22.47 -23.26 35.00
C PHE A 21 21.78 -22.73 33.73
N TYR A 22 20.89 -23.52 33.12
CA TYR A 22 20.06 -23.05 31.99
C TYR A 22 19.14 -21.89 32.37
N PHE A 23 18.57 -21.91 33.58
CA PHE A 23 17.77 -20.82 34.10
C PHE A 23 18.60 -19.53 34.30
N ILE A 24 19.81 -19.65 34.89
CA ILE A 24 20.70 -18.49 35.06
C ILE A 24 21.20 -17.97 33.70
N VAL A 25 21.53 -18.84 32.76
CA VAL A 25 21.96 -18.45 31.40
C VAL A 25 20.81 -17.80 30.65
N SER A 26 19.58 -18.30 30.74
CA SER A 26 18.41 -17.68 30.15
C SER A 26 18.08 -16.34 30.79
N LEU A 27 18.20 -16.21 32.12
CA LEU A 27 18.03 -14.92 32.82
C LEU A 27 19.11 -13.91 32.46
N SER A 28 20.37 -14.33 32.32
CA SER A 28 21.46 -13.45 31.91
C SER A 28 21.36 -13.06 30.41
N MET A 29 20.89 -13.97 29.54
CA MET A 29 20.59 -13.64 28.14
C MET A 29 19.41 -12.67 28.04
N MET A 30 18.35 -12.88 28.82
CA MET A 30 17.20 -11.98 28.89
C MET A 30 17.58 -10.58 29.43
N ASN A 31 18.45 -10.51 30.44
CA ASN A 31 19.01 -9.26 30.93
C ASN A 31 20.00 -8.62 29.93
N LEU A 32 20.72 -9.40 29.12
CA LEU A 32 21.60 -8.87 28.06
C LEU A 32 20.79 -8.27 26.90
N VAL A 33 19.66 -8.88 26.55
CA VAL A 33 18.74 -8.36 25.53
C VAL A 33 18.01 -7.11 26.03
N LEU A 34 17.60 -7.10 27.32
CA LEU A 34 16.98 -5.92 27.95
C LEU A 34 17.98 -4.76 28.18
N ALA A 35 19.28 -5.07 28.35
CA ALA A 35 20.30 -4.05 28.57
C ALA A 35 20.76 -3.33 27.27
N GLN A 36 20.27 -3.74 26.10
CA GLN A 36 20.60 -3.09 24.81
C GLN A 36 19.52 -2.12 24.32
N GLN A 37 18.35 -2.05 24.99
CA GLN A 37 17.35 -1.07 24.62
C GLN A 37 17.72 0.29 25.19
N PRO A 38 17.79 1.36 24.36
CA PRO A 38 18.09 2.69 24.84
C PRO A 38 16.99 3.17 25.79
N ASP A 39 17.36 3.86 26.88
CA ASP A 39 16.37 4.53 27.73
C ASP A 39 15.63 5.59 26.89
N VAL A 40 14.31 5.60 26.94
CA VAL A 40 13.46 6.56 26.20
C VAL A 40 13.87 8.02 26.46
N LYS A 41 14.47 8.31 27.63
CA LYS A 41 14.98 9.63 27.99
C LYS A 41 16.14 10.12 27.13
N ASP A 42 16.90 9.18 26.54
CA ASP A 42 18.04 9.49 25.68
C ASP A 42 17.68 9.53 24.19
N LEU A 43 16.38 9.41 23.89
CA LEU A 43 15.85 9.41 22.55
C LEU A 43 15.11 10.73 22.24
N GLU A 44 15.09 11.08 20.98
CA GLU A 44 14.30 12.16 20.39
C GLU A 44 13.31 11.53 19.39
N LEU A 45 12.01 11.75 19.59
CA LEU A 45 11.00 11.33 18.62
C LEU A 45 11.05 12.27 17.41
N ILE A 46 11.22 11.72 16.19
CA ILE A 46 11.33 12.53 14.97
C ILE A 46 10.21 12.28 13.97
N PHE A 47 9.43 11.19 14.12
CA PHE A 47 8.32 10.87 13.23
C PHE A 47 7.33 9.91 13.89
N VAL A 48 6.04 10.07 13.57
CA VAL A 48 4.95 9.16 13.93
C VAL A 48 4.12 8.84 12.71
N TYR A 49 3.85 7.57 12.50
CA TYR A 49 2.84 7.08 11.58
C TYR A 49 1.77 6.33 12.36
N GLN A 50 0.52 6.74 12.19
CA GLN A 50 -0.66 6.10 12.76
C GLN A 50 -1.53 5.55 11.65
N HIS A 51 -1.91 4.27 11.75
CA HIS A 51 -2.94 3.67 10.91
C HIS A 51 -4.08 3.18 11.79
N ILE A 52 -5.29 3.71 11.59
CA ILE A 52 -6.40 3.54 12.51
C ILE A 52 -7.69 3.12 11.78
N ARG A 53 -8.45 2.19 12.37
CA ARG A 53 -9.80 1.84 11.97
C ARG A 53 -10.79 2.91 12.43
N HIS A 54 -11.84 3.18 11.64
CA HIS A 54 -12.97 4.02 12.09
C HIS A 54 -13.53 3.56 13.43
N GLY A 55 -14.17 4.44 14.17
CA GLY A 55 -14.81 4.18 15.46
C GLY A 55 -16.08 3.33 15.35
N ALA A 56 -16.72 3.08 16.49
CA ALA A 56 -17.97 2.33 16.58
C ALA A 56 -19.03 2.91 15.64
N ARG A 57 -19.71 2.01 14.93
CA ARG A 57 -20.70 2.33 13.90
C ARG A 57 -21.95 1.49 14.06
N GLY A 58 -23.02 1.84 13.37
CA GLY A 58 -24.15 0.95 13.12
C GLY A 58 -23.74 -0.27 12.29
N PRO A 59 -24.55 -1.34 12.31
CA PRO A 59 -24.35 -2.51 11.46
C PRO A 59 -24.26 -2.12 9.98
N SER A 60 -23.46 -2.81 9.19
CA SER A 60 -23.31 -2.51 7.78
C SER A 60 -24.58 -2.85 7.00
N LYS A 61 -24.96 -1.97 6.06
CA LYS A 61 -26.14 -2.13 5.20
C LYS A 61 -26.10 -3.42 4.37
N SER A 62 -24.92 -3.83 3.91
CA SER A 62 -24.72 -5.08 3.20
C SER A 62 -25.08 -6.31 4.02
N TYR A 63 -25.00 -6.22 5.33
CA TYR A 63 -25.34 -7.29 6.27
C TYR A 63 -26.83 -7.28 6.65
N ASN A 64 -27.46 -6.11 6.68
CA ASN A 64 -28.88 -6.00 6.98
C ASN A 64 -29.76 -6.72 5.95
N SER A 65 -29.36 -6.79 4.69
CA SER A 65 -30.09 -7.51 3.64
C SER A 65 -30.06 -9.04 3.79
N LEU A 66 -29.19 -9.59 4.64
CA LEU A 66 -29.09 -11.02 4.92
C LEU A 66 -29.97 -11.45 6.09
N PHE A 67 -30.44 -10.52 6.93
CA PHE A 67 -31.42 -10.79 7.98
C PHE A 67 -32.80 -10.77 7.35
N ILE A 68 -33.28 -11.95 7.01
CA ILE A 68 -34.61 -12.20 6.45
C ILE A 68 -35.70 -11.82 7.47
N ASP A 69 -36.86 -11.41 6.97
CA ASP A 69 -38.09 -11.12 7.72
C ASP A 69 -38.26 -12.01 8.96
N GLY A 70 -38.18 -11.43 10.15
CA GLY A 70 -38.36 -12.14 11.42
C GLY A 70 -37.24 -11.93 12.44
N VAL A 71 -36.06 -11.48 12.04
CA VAL A 71 -35.01 -11.01 12.96
C VAL A 71 -35.22 -9.56 13.33
N ASP A 72 -36.06 -8.83 12.58
CA ASP A 72 -36.37 -7.42 12.83
C ASP A 72 -37.04 -7.15 14.19
N GLU A 73 -37.67 -8.16 14.81
CA GLU A 73 -38.23 -8.05 16.18
C GLU A 73 -37.15 -7.81 17.25
N PHE A 74 -35.92 -8.26 17.00
CA PHE A 74 -34.77 -8.11 17.89
C PHE A 74 -33.81 -7.01 17.45
N ARG A 75 -34.11 -6.33 16.35
CA ARG A 75 -33.32 -5.19 15.90
C ARG A 75 -33.50 -4.04 16.87
N VAL A 76 -32.42 -3.70 17.51
CA VAL A 76 -32.32 -2.43 18.22
C VAL A 76 -32.38 -1.31 17.19
N SER A 77 -33.30 -0.35 17.38
CA SER A 77 -33.50 0.76 16.45
C SER A 77 -32.23 1.62 16.33
N TRP A 78 -31.70 1.73 15.11
CA TRP A 78 -30.65 2.66 14.76
C TRP A 78 -31.24 3.99 14.23
N ILE A 79 -32.29 4.50 14.87
CA ILE A 79 -32.98 5.72 14.45
C ILE A 79 -31.99 6.90 14.50
N GLY A 80 -31.77 7.52 13.35
CA GLY A 80 -30.97 8.73 13.20
C GLY A 80 -29.46 8.50 12.99
N GLU A 81 -28.96 7.27 13.14
CA GLU A 81 -27.53 6.99 12.98
C GLU A 81 -27.20 6.35 11.61
N GLY A 82 -28.18 5.75 10.94
CA GLY A 82 -27.99 5.12 9.62
C GLY A 82 -27.17 3.82 9.64
N ASP A 83 -27.32 3.04 8.57
CA ASP A 83 -26.59 1.77 8.42
C ASP A 83 -25.11 2.00 8.12
N GLY A 84 -24.23 1.43 8.92
CA GLY A 84 -22.78 1.54 8.73
C GLY A 84 -22.20 2.94 8.99
N GLU A 85 -23.02 3.88 9.48
CA GLU A 85 -22.58 5.22 9.85
C GLU A 85 -21.96 5.25 11.24
N LEU A 86 -21.04 6.20 11.45
CA LEU A 86 -20.36 6.38 12.72
C LEU A 86 -21.33 6.82 13.80
N THR A 87 -21.28 6.18 14.96
CA THR A 87 -22.12 6.54 16.11
C THR A 87 -21.48 7.62 16.99
N LEU A 88 -22.24 8.13 17.97
CA LEU A 88 -21.70 9.03 18.99
C LEU A 88 -20.61 8.37 19.83
N VAL A 89 -20.72 7.04 20.08
CA VAL A 89 -19.67 6.27 20.74
C VAL A 89 -18.39 6.28 19.91
N GLY A 90 -18.49 5.99 18.58
CA GLY A 90 -17.34 5.99 17.68
C GLY A 90 -16.68 7.37 17.55
N LYS A 91 -17.48 8.45 17.55
CA LYS A 91 -16.94 9.83 17.59
C LYS A 91 -16.15 10.06 18.88
N ARG A 92 -16.66 9.58 20.02
CA ARG A 92 -15.99 9.72 21.31
C ARG A 92 -14.72 8.90 21.39
N GLU A 93 -14.69 7.68 20.88
CA GLU A 93 -13.47 6.86 20.79
C GLU A 93 -12.34 7.61 20.09
N HIS A 94 -12.61 8.18 18.91
CA HIS A 94 -11.62 8.94 18.16
C HIS A 94 -11.22 10.25 18.83
N TYR A 95 -12.17 10.97 19.41
CA TYR A 95 -11.85 12.17 20.19
C TYR A 95 -10.86 11.86 21.33
N ASP A 96 -11.09 10.79 22.08
CA ASP A 96 -10.24 10.39 23.20
C ASP A 96 -8.84 9.97 22.71
N ILE A 97 -8.74 9.31 21.55
CA ILE A 97 -7.46 9.02 20.88
C ILE A 97 -6.75 10.32 20.49
N GLY A 98 -7.47 11.27 19.93
CA GLY A 98 -6.92 12.59 19.59
C GLY A 98 -6.38 13.35 20.80
N VAL A 99 -7.11 13.35 21.91
CA VAL A 99 -6.65 13.93 23.19
C VAL A 99 -5.35 13.25 23.64
N ARG A 100 -5.31 11.92 23.58
CA ARG A 100 -4.12 11.13 23.93
C ARG A 100 -2.92 11.46 23.03
N ASN A 101 -3.13 11.53 21.71
CA ASN A 101 -2.10 11.89 20.73
C ASN A 101 -1.54 13.30 21.02
N ARG A 102 -2.42 14.28 21.34
CA ARG A 102 -2.00 15.61 21.73
C ARG A 102 -1.09 15.59 22.96
N HIS A 103 -1.47 14.85 24.00
CA HIS A 103 -0.66 14.77 25.22
C HIS A 103 0.66 14.04 25.00
N LYS A 104 0.65 12.96 24.22
CA LYS A 104 1.84 12.15 23.96
C LYS A 104 2.83 12.85 23.02
N TYR A 105 2.34 13.41 21.93
CA TYR A 105 3.20 13.95 20.86
C TYR A 105 3.35 15.48 20.89
N GLY A 106 2.57 16.14 21.73
CA GLY A 106 2.55 17.60 21.82
C GLY A 106 3.80 18.21 22.45
N LYS A 107 4.05 19.49 22.15
CA LYS A 107 5.06 20.33 22.81
C LYS A 107 4.52 20.82 24.17
N THR A 108 4.36 19.91 25.10
CA THR A 108 3.94 20.17 26.47
C THR A 108 5.02 19.66 27.44
N ASP A 109 4.94 20.03 28.71
CA ASP A 109 5.94 19.64 29.74
C ASP A 109 6.02 18.09 29.91
N LEU A 110 4.96 17.36 29.56
CA LEU A 110 4.87 15.90 29.68
C LEU A 110 4.91 15.19 28.33
N GLY A 111 4.83 15.91 27.22
CA GLY A 111 4.79 15.37 25.88
C GLY A 111 6.18 15.16 25.27
N LEU A 112 6.21 14.39 24.17
CA LEU A 112 7.45 14.08 23.44
C LEU A 112 7.93 15.24 22.55
N GLY A 113 7.19 16.34 22.47
CA GLY A 113 7.62 17.59 21.85
C GLY A 113 7.66 17.61 20.32
N LEU A 114 7.02 16.64 19.66
CA LEU A 114 7.07 16.49 18.20
C LEU A 114 6.27 17.58 17.46
N ILE A 115 5.01 17.82 17.87
CA ILE A 115 4.04 18.69 17.19
C ILE A 115 3.57 19.82 18.12
N ASP A 116 3.41 21.01 17.56
CA ASP A 116 2.71 22.10 18.22
C ASP A 116 1.22 22.09 17.83
N PHE A 117 0.39 21.46 18.68
CA PHE A 117 -1.05 21.38 18.44
C PHE A 117 -1.82 22.68 18.74
N SER A 118 -1.13 23.77 19.09
CA SER A 118 -1.77 25.09 19.21
C SER A 118 -2.13 25.70 17.85
N THR A 119 -1.47 25.26 16.78
CA THR A 119 -1.72 25.67 15.40
C THR A 119 -1.59 24.47 14.48
N TYR A 120 -2.48 24.39 13.48
CA TYR A 120 -2.36 23.37 12.42
C TYR A 120 -1.35 23.82 11.37
N ASP A 121 -0.37 22.97 11.10
CA ASP A 121 0.58 23.12 10.00
C ASP A 121 0.47 21.92 9.06
N PRO A 122 -0.02 22.10 7.82
CA PRO A 122 -0.19 21.02 6.85
C PRO A 122 1.14 20.44 6.36
N GLU A 123 2.27 21.10 6.59
CA GLU A 123 3.59 20.55 6.27
C GLU A 123 4.12 19.62 7.38
N GLU A 124 3.64 19.81 8.62
CA GLU A 124 4.03 18.95 9.75
C GLU A 124 3.14 17.71 9.91
N VAL A 125 1.84 17.82 9.61
CA VAL A 125 0.88 16.73 9.86
C VAL A 125 0.04 16.46 8.62
N LEU A 126 0.09 15.22 8.16
CA LEU A 126 -0.60 14.73 6.96
C LEU A 126 -1.71 13.75 7.36
N PHE A 127 -2.89 13.93 6.79
CA PHE A 127 -4.06 13.10 7.08
C PHE A 127 -4.62 12.47 5.81
N HIS A 128 -4.90 11.15 5.87
CA HIS A 128 -5.60 10.46 4.81
C HIS A 128 -6.80 9.70 5.35
N VAL A 129 -7.85 9.59 4.57
CA VAL A 129 -9.02 8.79 4.88
C VAL A 129 -9.47 7.98 3.67
N THR A 130 -10.07 6.83 3.90
CA THR A 130 -10.84 6.16 2.85
C THR A 130 -12.11 6.95 2.55
N ASP A 131 -12.65 6.84 1.33
CA ASP A 131 -13.84 7.61 0.88
C ASP A 131 -15.15 7.01 1.45
N TYR A 132 -15.26 7.01 2.77
CA TYR A 132 -16.45 6.62 3.51
C TYR A 132 -16.77 7.66 4.58
N ASN A 133 -18.06 7.98 4.74
CA ASN A 133 -18.51 8.98 5.70
C ASN A 133 -18.02 8.71 7.13
N ARG A 134 -18.10 7.45 7.58
CA ARG A 134 -17.62 7.05 8.91
C ARG A 134 -16.13 7.27 9.16
N THR A 135 -15.27 7.09 8.15
CA THR A 135 -13.83 7.34 8.31
C THR A 135 -13.52 8.83 8.34
N HIS A 136 -14.19 9.65 7.54
CA HIS A 136 -14.12 11.12 7.61
C HIS A 136 -14.55 11.64 8.97
N GLN A 137 -15.70 11.16 9.49
CA GLN A 137 -16.20 11.58 10.81
C GLN A 137 -15.28 11.12 11.95
N SER A 138 -14.70 9.91 11.85
CA SER A 138 -13.73 9.38 12.81
C SER A 138 -12.50 10.27 12.88
N LEU A 139 -11.85 10.51 11.73
CA LEU A 139 -10.67 11.36 11.68
C LEU A 139 -10.98 12.79 12.17
N ASN A 140 -12.09 13.40 11.76
CA ASN A 140 -12.49 14.72 12.25
C ASN A 140 -12.63 14.74 13.78
N SER A 141 -13.21 13.69 14.37
CA SER A 141 -13.35 13.59 15.83
C SER A 141 -11.98 13.51 16.53
N GLU A 142 -11.04 12.74 15.96
CA GLU A 142 -9.67 12.65 16.45
C GLU A 142 -8.94 14.00 16.35
N LEU A 143 -9.06 14.69 15.22
CA LEU A 143 -8.45 16.01 15.02
C LEU A 143 -9.00 17.07 15.97
N ILE A 144 -10.30 17.05 16.29
CA ILE A 144 -10.89 17.89 17.34
C ILE A 144 -10.24 17.60 18.70
N GLY A 145 -9.96 16.32 19.02
CA GLY A 145 -9.24 15.93 20.23
C GLY A 145 -7.81 16.42 20.24
N MET A 146 -7.11 16.37 19.11
CA MET A 146 -5.72 16.82 18.96
C MET A 146 -5.59 18.35 19.05
N TYR A 147 -6.39 19.08 18.31
CA TYR A 147 -6.23 20.53 18.14
C TYR A 147 -7.18 21.37 19.01
N GLN A 148 -7.99 20.86 19.79
CA GLN A 148 -8.99 21.43 20.69
C GLN A 148 -9.62 22.78 20.29
N PRO A 149 -10.95 22.91 20.34
CA PRO A 149 -11.62 24.19 20.18
C PRO A 149 -11.08 25.22 21.20
N GLY A 150 -10.70 26.39 20.73
CA GLY A 150 -10.16 27.44 21.57
C GLY A 150 -8.63 27.61 21.49
N LEU A 151 -7.88 26.63 20.95
CA LEU A 151 -6.47 26.81 20.58
C LEU A 151 -6.31 27.43 19.18
N LEU A 152 -7.38 27.45 18.38
CA LEU A 152 -7.37 28.04 17.04
C LEU A 152 -7.38 29.57 17.13
N LYS A 153 -6.66 30.22 16.21
CA LYS A 153 -6.64 31.69 16.14
C LYS A 153 -8.05 32.22 15.85
N THR A 154 -8.46 33.21 16.64
CA THR A 154 -9.66 33.97 16.34
C THR A 154 -9.41 34.95 15.19
N LEU A 155 -10.47 35.31 14.47
CA LEU A 155 -10.39 36.32 13.42
C LEU A 155 -10.11 37.69 14.01
N THR A 156 -9.36 38.53 13.30
CA THR A 156 -9.28 39.95 13.58
C THR A 156 -10.58 40.64 13.24
N GLU A 157 -10.85 41.81 13.81
CA GLU A 157 -12.04 42.60 13.48
C GLU A 157 -12.14 42.89 11.97
N GLN A 158 -11.01 43.18 11.32
CA GLN A 158 -10.98 43.40 9.88
C GLN A 158 -11.38 42.12 9.09
N GLN A 159 -10.95 40.94 9.53
CA GLN A 159 -11.32 39.67 8.93
C GLN A 159 -12.80 39.35 9.15
N VAL A 160 -13.34 39.63 10.35
CA VAL A 160 -14.77 39.47 10.62
C VAL A 160 -15.57 40.37 9.68
N ASN A 161 -15.22 41.65 9.59
CA ASN A 161 -15.91 42.60 8.71
C ASN A 161 -15.80 42.23 7.23
N GLY A 162 -14.66 41.62 6.81
CA GLY A 162 -14.46 41.15 5.44
C GLY A 162 -15.10 39.80 5.12
N SER A 163 -15.67 39.10 6.12
CA SER A 163 -16.27 37.76 5.93
C SER A 163 -17.77 37.78 5.60
N TYR A 164 -18.38 38.95 5.52
CA TYR A 164 -19.76 39.04 5.13
C TYR A 164 -19.97 38.56 3.68
N PRO A 165 -21.08 37.83 3.42
CA PRO A 165 -21.33 37.33 2.08
C PRO A 165 -21.38 38.44 1.04
N PRO A 166 -20.79 38.28 -0.15
CA PRO A 166 -20.74 39.33 -1.17
C PRO A 166 -22.13 39.77 -1.72
N ASN A 167 -23.19 39.02 -1.39
CA ASN A 167 -24.55 39.27 -1.84
C ASN A 167 -25.46 39.86 -0.73
N GLU A 168 -24.87 40.44 0.32
CA GLU A 168 -25.65 41.01 1.43
C GLU A 168 -26.72 42.01 0.97
N GLU A 169 -26.41 42.86 0.00
CA GLU A 169 -27.36 43.82 -0.61
C GLU A 169 -28.58 43.13 -1.23
N VAL A 170 -28.39 41.93 -1.84
CA VAL A 170 -29.49 41.14 -2.41
C VAL A 170 -30.41 40.59 -1.33
N TRP A 171 -29.87 40.27 -0.16
CA TRP A 171 -30.63 39.76 0.98
C TRP A 171 -31.45 40.87 1.65
N LYS A 172 -30.90 42.06 1.76
CA LYS A 172 -31.57 43.25 2.31
C LYS A 172 -32.80 43.64 1.50
N ASN A 173 -32.78 43.44 0.21
CA ASN A 173 -33.85 43.84 -0.70
C ASN A 173 -34.99 42.81 -0.87
N LYS A 174 -34.95 41.68 -0.14
CA LYS A 174 -36.00 40.67 -0.18
C LYS A 174 -37.08 40.98 0.89
N SER A 175 -38.31 40.64 0.58
CA SER A 175 -39.56 41.01 1.26
C SER A 175 -39.72 40.51 2.71
N ASN A 176 -38.68 40.07 3.37
CA ASN A 176 -38.71 39.58 4.75
C ASN A 176 -37.59 40.18 5.60
N GLU A 177 -37.75 41.48 5.93
CA GLU A 177 -36.82 42.25 6.75
C GLU A 177 -36.55 41.58 8.12
N GLU A 178 -37.59 41.02 8.74
CA GLU A 178 -37.49 40.38 10.05
C GLU A 178 -36.59 39.12 9.99
N LEU A 179 -36.76 38.28 8.96
CA LEU A 179 -35.91 37.11 8.76
C LEU A 179 -34.45 37.51 8.57
N TYR A 180 -34.22 38.56 7.76
CA TYR A 180 -32.86 39.06 7.52
C TYR A 180 -32.20 39.58 8.82
N GLN A 181 -32.94 40.34 9.62
CA GLN A 181 -32.42 40.85 10.91
C GLN A 181 -32.10 39.72 11.89
N ASN A 182 -32.89 38.65 11.91
CA ASN A 182 -32.62 37.49 12.74
C ASN A 182 -31.34 36.74 12.28
N ILE A 183 -31.14 36.59 10.96
CA ILE A 183 -29.92 35.99 10.39
C ILE A 183 -28.68 36.83 10.78
N ILE A 184 -28.72 38.13 10.57
CA ILE A 184 -27.62 39.04 10.91
C ILE A 184 -27.32 39.01 12.41
N LYS A 185 -28.34 39.02 13.25
CA LYS A 185 -28.18 38.92 14.71
C LYS A 185 -27.48 37.61 15.13
N GLU A 186 -27.85 36.49 14.50
CA GLU A 186 -27.24 35.21 14.75
C GLU A 186 -25.77 35.22 14.33
N ILE A 187 -25.47 35.69 13.11
CA ILE A 187 -24.08 35.81 12.60
C ILE A 187 -23.26 36.71 13.52
N GLN A 188 -23.78 37.87 13.94
CA GLN A 188 -23.09 38.80 14.83
C GLN A 188 -22.85 38.21 16.24
N SER A 189 -23.69 37.27 16.69
CA SER A 189 -23.53 36.62 17.99
C SER A 189 -22.26 35.76 18.08
N LEU A 190 -21.70 35.38 16.93
CA LEU A 190 -20.42 34.65 16.88
C LEU A 190 -19.22 35.49 17.30
N GLY A 191 -19.36 36.85 17.26
CA GLY A 191 -18.26 37.76 17.56
C GLY A 191 -17.07 37.54 16.63
N ASN A 192 -15.86 37.42 17.22
CA ASN A 192 -14.64 37.14 16.46
C ASN A 192 -14.34 35.64 16.30
N LYS A 193 -15.25 34.77 16.72
CA LYS A 193 -15.09 33.33 16.55
C LYS A 193 -15.28 32.96 15.09
N THR A 194 -14.51 32.01 14.61
CA THR A 194 -14.82 31.35 13.35
C THR A 194 -15.96 30.35 13.59
N ILE A 195 -16.88 30.19 12.63
CA ILE A 195 -17.92 29.15 12.66
C ILE A 195 -17.32 27.77 12.92
N ILE A 196 -16.04 27.64 12.69
CA ILE A 196 -15.22 26.43 12.74
C ILE A 196 -14.47 26.31 14.08
N ASP A 197 -14.80 27.10 15.08
CA ASP A 197 -14.28 26.97 16.46
C ASP A 197 -14.49 25.53 17.01
N ASN A 198 -15.51 24.84 16.49
CA ASN A 198 -15.86 23.48 16.88
C ASN A 198 -15.53 22.42 15.82
N ILE A 199 -15.13 22.83 14.61
CA ILE A 199 -14.82 21.93 13.49
C ILE A 199 -13.63 22.54 12.74
N PRO A 200 -12.39 22.26 13.18
CA PRO A 200 -11.21 22.74 12.46
C PRO A 200 -11.23 22.21 11.02
N ILE A 201 -10.91 23.08 10.07
CA ILE A 201 -10.74 22.66 8.66
C ILE A 201 -9.32 22.10 8.56
N PHE A 202 -9.26 20.79 8.34
CA PHE A 202 -8.01 20.09 8.08
C PHE A 202 -7.94 19.72 6.60
N ASN A 203 -6.74 19.75 6.05
CA ASN A 203 -6.47 19.19 4.74
C ASN A 203 -6.47 17.66 4.84
N VAL A 204 -7.64 17.07 4.75
CA VAL A 204 -7.80 15.62 4.71
C VAL A 204 -7.71 15.17 3.26
N HIS A 205 -6.73 14.34 2.98
CA HIS A 205 -6.55 13.78 1.66
C HIS A 205 -7.26 12.43 1.57
N PRO A 206 -8.05 12.16 0.51
CA PRO A 206 -8.56 10.81 0.29
C PRO A 206 -7.38 9.85 0.14
N PHE A 207 -7.53 8.63 0.63
CA PHE A 207 -6.58 7.57 0.31
C PHE A 207 -6.47 7.52 -1.21
N PRO A 208 -5.30 7.75 -1.80
CA PRO A 208 -5.14 7.53 -3.21
C PRO A 208 -5.57 6.09 -3.52
N VAL A 209 -6.41 5.91 -4.53
CA VAL A 209 -6.88 4.58 -4.98
C VAL A 209 -5.72 3.60 -5.21
N ASN A 210 -4.52 4.13 -5.38
CA ASN A 210 -3.30 3.38 -5.62
C ASN A 210 -2.47 3.08 -4.34
N ARG A 211 -2.87 3.54 -3.16
CA ARG A 211 -2.11 3.29 -1.91
C ARG A 211 -2.42 1.95 -1.26
N THR A 212 -3.65 1.49 -1.41
CA THR A 212 -4.01 0.11 -1.10
C THR A 212 -4.32 -0.58 -2.41
N PHE A 213 -3.66 -1.69 -2.67
CA PHE A 213 -4.06 -2.53 -3.77
C PHE A 213 -5.39 -3.17 -3.39
N ASN A 214 -6.49 -2.65 -3.93
CA ASN A 214 -7.81 -3.22 -3.65
C ASN A 214 -7.93 -4.57 -4.34
N LEU A 215 -7.54 -5.64 -3.64
CA LEU A 215 -7.59 -7.01 -4.14
C LEU A 215 -9.02 -7.42 -4.51
N GLU A 216 -10.03 -6.94 -3.78
CA GLU A 216 -11.44 -7.24 -4.08
C GLU A 216 -11.84 -6.84 -5.51
N SER A 217 -11.33 -5.72 -5.99
CA SER A 217 -11.65 -5.21 -7.32
C SER A 217 -10.71 -5.69 -8.42
N ASN A 218 -9.48 -6.05 -8.07
CA ASN A 218 -8.40 -6.21 -9.04
C ASN A 218 -7.82 -7.62 -9.10
N CYS A 219 -8.15 -8.51 -8.12
CA CYS A 219 -7.60 -9.84 -8.03
C CYS A 219 -8.65 -10.91 -8.38
N LYS A 220 -8.67 -11.36 -9.64
CA LYS A 220 -9.64 -12.36 -10.13
C LYS A 220 -9.51 -13.71 -9.43
N ASN A 221 -8.32 -14.05 -8.96
CA ASN A 221 -8.05 -15.32 -8.28
C ASN A 221 -8.34 -15.27 -6.77
N LEU A 222 -8.73 -14.11 -6.21
CA LEU A 222 -8.88 -13.89 -4.78
C LEU A 222 -9.84 -14.87 -4.10
N ALA A 223 -11.01 -15.10 -4.71
CA ALA A 223 -12.01 -16.00 -4.14
C ALA A 223 -11.47 -17.43 -3.95
N LYS A 224 -10.75 -17.95 -4.96
CA LYS A 224 -10.11 -19.28 -4.93
C LYS A 224 -9.01 -19.34 -3.87
N MET A 225 -8.21 -18.28 -3.74
CA MET A 225 -7.17 -18.20 -2.71
C MET A 225 -7.77 -18.22 -1.30
N ARG A 226 -8.85 -17.47 -1.06
CA ARG A 226 -9.56 -17.41 0.22
C ARG A 226 -10.26 -18.73 0.57
N GLU A 227 -10.92 -19.36 -0.39
CA GLU A 227 -11.54 -20.68 -0.20
C GLU A 227 -10.50 -21.71 0.23
N LYS A 228 -9.39 -21.80 -0.46
CA LYS A 228 -8.29 -22.70 -0.13
C LYS A 228 -7.71 -22.45 1.27
N SER A 229 -7.63 -21.20 1.72
CA SER A 229 -7.06 -20.85 3.02
C SER A 229 -7.90 -21.33 4.21
N THR A 230 -9.20 -21.57 4.02
CA THR A 230 -10.13 -22.02 5.06
C THR A 230 -10.40 -23.51 5.02
N GLU A 231 -9.83 -24.25 4.06
CA GLU A 231 -9.90 -25.70 4.05
C GLU A 231 -9.44 -26.28 5.41
N ASN A 232 -10.25 -27.20 5.98
CA ASN A 232 -9.98 -27.86 7.25
C ASN A 232 -9.96 -26.96 8.51
N LYS A 233 -10.48 -25.71 8.44
CA LYS A 233 -10.56 -24.79 9.59
C LYS A 233 -11.97 -24.66 10.20
N THR A 234 -12.89 -25.57 9.87
CA THR A 234 -14.29 -25.51 10.33
C THR A 234 -14.42 -25.45 11.85
N GLU A 235 -13.69 -26.30 12.60
CA GLU A 235 -13.74 -26.28 14.06
C GLU A 235 -13.14 -25.01 14.65
N LEU A 236 -12.06 -24.50 14.07
CA LEU A 236 -11.46 -23.25 14.52
C LEU A 236 -12.43 -22.06 14.37
N LEU A 237 -13.09 -21.95 13.22
CA LEU A 237 -13.97 -20.83 12.89
C LEU A 237 -15.34 -20.96 13.57
N TYR A 238 -15.94 -22.14 13.57
CA TYR A 238 -17.36 -22.30 13.92
C TYR A 238 -17.63 -23.16 15.14
N GLY A 239 -16.60 -23.77 15.75
CA GLY A 239 -16.78 -24.79 16.81
C GLY A 239 -17.61 -24.32 17.99
N TYR A 240 -17.47 -23.06 18.42
CA TYR A 240 -18.30 -22.48 19.47
C TYR A 240 -19.77 -22.36 19.03
N PHE A 241 -20.03 -21.79 17.88
CA PHE A 241 -21.39 -21.57 17.36
C PHE A 241 -22.10 -22.90 17.06
N MET A 242 -21.37 -23.91 16.60
CA MET A 242 -21.91 -25.26 16.37
C MET A 242 -22.41 -25.92 17.68
N LYS A 243 -21.73 -25.68 18.80
CA LYS A 243 -22.20 -26.17 20.13
C LYS A 243 -23.54 -25.55 20.51
N HIS A 244 -23.82 -24.34 20.09
CA HIS A 244 -25.05 -23.59 20.38
C HIS A 244 -26.03 -23.58 19.21
N ALA A 245 -25.78 -24.38 18.15
CA ALA A 245 -26.49 -24.37 16.88
C ALA A 245 -28.02 -24.38 17.06
N LYS A 246 -28.56 -25.28 17.90
CA LYS A 246 -30.00 -25.43 18.14
C LYS A 246 -30.64 -24.14 18.67
N ASN A 247 -30.00 -23.47 19.64
CA ASN A 247 -30.52 -22.26 20.24
C ASN A 247 -30.42 -21.08 19.30
N LEU A 248 -29.28 -20.97 18.59
CA LEU A 248 -29.06 -19.91 17.60
C LEU A 248 -29.99 -20.06 16.39
N THR A 249 -30.21 -21.29 15.88
CA THR A 249 -31.16 -21.56 14.78
C THR A 249 -32.57 -21.12 15.17
N LYS A 250 -33.02 -21.46 16.37
CA LYS A 250 -34.33 -21.05 16.89
C LYS A 250 -34.42 -19.53 17.03
N PHE A 251 -33.41 -18.92 17.62
CA PHE A 251 -33.38 -17.48 17.88
C PHE A 251 -33.38 -16.66 16.59
N PHE A 252 -32.50 -17.01 15.64
CA PHE A 252 -32.40 -16.33 14.34
C PHE A 252 -33.46 -16.79 13.34
N LYS A 253 -34.36 -17.71 13.71
CA LYS A 253 -35.46 -18.25 12.88
C LYS A 253 -34.98 -18.83 11.54
N PHE A 254 -33.79 -19.47 11.53
CA PHE A 254 -33.32 -20.20 10.35
C PHE A 254 -33.98 -21.58 10.25
N GLU A 255 -34.10 -22.10 9.03
CA GLU A 255 -34.68 -23.44 8.81
C GLU A 255 -33.84 -24.58 9.39
N ASN A 256 -32.51 -24.40 9.37
CA ASN A 256 -31.54 -25.37 9.89
C ASN A 256 -30.24 -24.66 10.31
N ASP A 257 -29.27 -25.42 10.82
CA ASP A 257 -28.02 -24.91 11.36
C ASP A 257 -26.92 -24.65 10.29
N SER A 258 -27.21 -24.87 9.00
CA SER A 258 -26.22 -24.67 7.93
C SER A 258 -25.73 -23.21 7.81
N PHE A 259 -26.48 -22.25 8.35
CA PHE A 259 -26.06 -20.86 8.37
C PHE A 259 -24.76 -20.65 9.18
N ILE A 260 -24.51 -21.50 10.20
CA ILE A 260 -23.33 -21.36 11.08
C ILE A 260 -22.03 -21.54 10.30
N THR A 261 -22.01 -22.45 9.33
CA THR A 261 -20.84 -22.69 8.48
C THR A 261 -20.79 -21.80 7.24
N ASN A 262 -21.81 -20.96 7.05
CA ASN A 262 -21.80 -19.93 6.03
C ASN A 262 -21.00 -18.71 6.51
N ILE A 263 -19.78 -18.58 6.03
CA ILE A 263 -18.84 -17.55 6.50
C ILE A 263 -19.35 -16.12 6.32
N ARG A 264 -20.09 -15.82 5.26
CA ARG A 264 -20.66 -14.49 5.03
C ARG A 264 -21.77 -14.18 6.02
N LEU A 265 -22.63 -15.16 6.26
CA LEU A 265 -23.78 -14.99 7.16
C LEU A 265 -23.31 -14.89 8.61
N MET A 266 -22.37 -15.74 9.03
CA MET A 266 -21.80 -15.65 10.38
C MET A 266 -21.03 -14.34 10.61
N ASN A 267 -20.30 -13.87 9.60
CA ASN A 267 -19.66 -12.56 9.68
C ASN A 267 -20.70 -11.43 9.82
N SER A 268 -21.83 -11.53 9.13
CA SER A 268 -22.93 -10.56 9.24
C SER A 268 -23.55 -10.55 10.64
N ILE A 269 -23.82 -11.73 11.19
CA ILE A 269 -24.39 -11.88 12.54
C ILE A 269 -23.43 -11.33 13.58
N THR A 270 -22.17 -11.71 13.52
CA THR A 270 -21.16 -11.26 14.47
C THR A 270 -20.90 -9.76 14.37
N ASP A 271 -20.82 -9.18 13.16
CA ASP A 271 -20.68 -7.73 12.96
C ASP A 271 -21.87 -6.96 13.57
N HIS A 272 -23.08 -7.49 13.38
CA HIS A 272 -24.28 -6.86 13.92
C HIS A 272 -24.24 -6.81 15.46
N TYR A 273 -24.00 -7.96 16.09
CA TYR A 273 -23.96 -8.04 17.56
C TYR A 273 -22.78 -7.28 18.17
N ILE A 274 -21.62 -7.32 17.55
CA ILE A 274 -20.47 -6.51 17.96
C ILE A 274 -20.81 -5.02 17.88
N SER A 275 -21.50 -4.58 16.82
CA SER A 275 -21.91 -3.19 16.66
C SER A 275 -22.92 -2.79 17.75
N ASP A 276 -23.93 -3.60 18.01
CA ASP A 276 -24.93 -3.33 19.04
C ASP A 276 -24.32 -3.29 20.44
N TYR A 277 -23.49 -4.28 20.78
CA TYR A 277 -22.81 -4.37 22.07
C TYR A 277 -21.89 -3.17 22.32
N LYS A 278 -21.10 -2.79 21.35
CA LYS A 278 -20.17 -1.65 21.44
C LYS A 278 -20.89 -0.30 21.55
N ASN A 279 -22.13 -0.22 21.10
CA ASN A 279 -22.96 0.96 21.22
C ASN A 279 -23.94 0.90 22.41
N TYR A 280 -23.73 -0.04 23.34
CA TYR A 280 -24.52 -0.19 24.57
C TYR A 280 -26.01 -0.38 24.31
N LYS A 281 -26.36 -1.07 23.23
CA LYS A 281 -27.76 -1.42 22.95
C LYS A 281 -28.22 -2.54 23.91
N ASP A 282 -29.50 -2.57 24.22
CA ASP A 282 -30.07 -3.62 25.06
C ASP A 282 -30.14 -4.95 24.29
N LEU A 283 -29.35 -5.92 24.74
CA LEU A 283 -29.27 -7.26 24.18
C LEU A 283 -29.75 -8.33 25.18
N SER A 284 -30.49 -7.95 26.22
CA SER A 284 -31.00 -8.88 27.24
C SER A 284 -31.83 -10.01 26.65
N VAL A 285 -32.64 -9.73 25.64
CA VAL A 285 -33.48 -10.70 24.91
C VAL A 285 -32.64 -11.83 24.31
N PHE A 286 -31.39 -11.55 23.86
CA PHE A 286 -30.52 -12.60 23.35
C PHE A 286 -30.24 -13.68 24.42
N HIS A 287 -29.88 -13.27 25.63
CA HIS A 287 -29.64 -14.19 26.74
C HIS A 287 -30.91 -14.93 27.15
N GLU A 288 -32.03 -14.21 27.28
CA GLU A 288 -33.32 -14.79 27.70
C GLU A 288 -33.82 -15.85 26.71
N GLU A 289 -33.69 -15.63 25.41
CA GLU A 289 -34.20 -16.55 24.39
C GLU A 289 -33.23 -17.67 24.03
N THR A 290 -31.91 -17.44 24.13
CA THR A 290 -30.90 -18.45 23.78
C THR A 290 -30.35 -19.21 24.96
N GLY A 291 -30.38 -18.64 26.16
CA GLY A 291 -29.69 -19.17 27.34
C GLY A 291 -28.17 -19.07 27.23
N ILE A 292 -27.64 -18.32 26.26
CA ILE A 292 -26.21 -18.12 26.05
C ILE A 292 -25.79 -16.85 26.79
N ASP A 293 -24.69 -16.91 27.52
CA ASP A 293 -24.11 -15.73 28.15
C ASP A 293 -23.67 -14.71 27.11
N LEU A 294 -24.07 -13.45 27.27
CA LEU A 294 -23.83 -12.42 26.28
C LEU A 294 -22.34 -12.06 26.15
N ASP A 295 -21.65 -11.95 27.27
CA ASP A 295 -20.23 -11.59 27.29
C ASP A 295 -19.39 -12.71 26.67
N GLU A 296 -19.73 -13.99 26.96
CA GLU A 296 -19.11 -15.12 26.28
C GLU A 296 -19.38 -15.10 24.77
N PHE A 297 -20.64 -14.85 24.36
CA PHE A 297 -20.98 -14.77 22.94
C PHE A 297 -20.19 -13.65 22.24
N MET A 298 -20.04 -12.50 22.89
CA MET A 298 -19.28 -11.37 22.34
C MET A 298 -17.78 -11.67 22.25
N GLU A 299 -17.20 -12.32 23.27
CA GLU A 299 -15.80 -12.78 23.22
C GLU A 299 -15.57 -13.73 22.04
N LYS A 300 -16.47 -14.72 21.88
CA LYS A 300 -16.36 -15.70 20.78
C LYS A 300 -16.67 -15.09 19.43
N SER A 301 -17.54 -14.10 19.35
CA SER A 301 -17.79 -13.34 18.12
C SER A 301 -16.56 -12.50 17.72
N GLY A 302 -15.90 -11.87 18.68
CA GLY A 302 -14.64 -11.17 18.45
C GLY A 302 -13.52 -12.12 18.00
N LYS A 303 -13.43 -13.31 18.63
CA LYS A 303 -12.49 -14.36 18.21
C LYS A 303 -12.80 -14.86 16.79
N PHE A 304 -14.06 -15.13 16.47
CA PHE A 304 -14.47 -15.52 15.11
C PHE A 304 -14.05 -14.45 14.09
N TYR A 305 -14.31 -13.19 14.41
CA TYR A 305 -13.96 -12.07 13.52
C TYR A 305 -12.45 -11.97 13.31
N HIS A 306 -11.65 -12.14 14.37
CA HIS A 306 -10.20 -12.24 14.26
C HIS A 306 -9.79 -13.42 13.37
N ASP A 307 -10.30 -14.62 13.65
CA ASP A 307 -9.93 -15.82 12.91
C ASP A 307 -10.42 -15.76 11.45
N TRP A 308 -11.59 -15.14 11.21
CA TRP A 308 -12.06 -14.84 9.85
C TRP A 308 -11.12 -13.89 9.12
N MET A 309 -10.71 -12.79 9.77
CA MET A 309 -9.82 -11.82 9.19
C MET A 309 -8.47 -12.44 8.81
N TYR A 310 -7.84 -13.17 9.73
CA TYR A 310 -6.49 -13.69 9.54
C TYR A 310 -6.41 -15.08 8.89
N ASN A 311 -7.51 -15.77 8.68
CA ASN A 311 -7.52 -17.07 8.01
C ASN A 311 -8.31 -17.10 6.70
N TYR A 312 -9.26 -16.18 6.50
CA TYR A 312 -10.05 -16.10 5.27
C TYR A 312 -9.72 -14.85 4.48
N TYR A 313 -9.82 -13.67 5.09
CA TYR A 313 -9.56 -12.41 4.40
C TYR A 313 -8.07 -12.27 4.05
N CYS A 314 -7.20 -12.44 5.04
CA CYS A 314 -5.76 -12.52 4.88
C CYS A 314 -5.35 -13.97 4.62
N THR A 315 -5.14 -14.33 3.37
CA THR A 315 -4.34 -15.52 3.06
C THR A 315 -2.87 -15.19 3.24
N ASN A 316 -1.99 -16.20 3.24
CA ASN A 316 -0.55 -16.05 3.53
C ASN A 316 0.16 -14.89 2.78
N ILE A 317 -0.39 -14.38 1.69
CA ILE A 317 0.23 -13.33 0.89
C ILE A 317 -0.71 -12.16 0.57
N THR A 318 -2.05 -12.33 0.68
CA THR A 318 -2.99 -11.29 0.24
C THR A 318 -2.87 -10.02 1.07
N CYS A 319 -2.73 -10.15 2.38
CA CYS A 319 -2.58 -8.99 3.26
C CYS A 319 -1.22 -8.31 3.13
N SER A 320 -0.17 -9.08 2.89
CA SER A 320 1.14 -8.51 2.58
C SER A 320 1.13 -7.75 1.24
N MET A 321 0.43 -8.27 0.22
CA MET A 321 0.21 -7.53 -1.02
C MET A 321 -0.58 -6.23 -0.81
N GLU A 322 -1.69 -6.27 -0.06
CA GLU A 322 -2.51 -5.08 0.22
C GLU A 322 -1.75 -4.01 0.99
N SER A 323 -0.90 -4.41 1.94
CA SER A 323 -0.14 -3.50 2.79
C SER A 323 1.14 -2.98 2.15
N SER A 324 1.63 -3.60 1.08
CA SER A 324 2.94 -3.29 0.49
C SER A 324 3.12 -1.81 0.15
N ARG A 325 2.10 -1.17 -0.42
CA ARG A 325 2.15 0.26 -0.74
C ARG A 325 2.20 1.15 0.49
N LEU A 326 1.40 0.83 1.52
CA LEU A 326 1.41 1.59 2.78
C LEU A 326 2.76 1.46 3.48
N MET A 327 3.36 0.26 3.47
CA MET A 327 4.68 0.01 4.05
C MET A 327 5.79 0.70 3.25
N GLU A 328 5.69 0.76 1.93
CA GLU A 328 6.63 1.52 1.09
C GLU A 328 6.57 3.01 1.39
N ASP A 329 5.38 3.59 1.52
CA ASP A 329 5.19 4.99 1.91
C ASP A 329 5.74 5.26 3.31
N LEU A 330 5.47 4.39 4.28
CA LEU A 330 6.01 4.46 5.64
C LEU A 330 7.54 4.53 5.62
N LEU A 331 8.20 3.59 4.92
CA LEU A 331 9.66 3.60 4.78
C LEU A 331 10.16 4.89 4.13
N GLY A 332 9.45 5.37 3.10
CA GLY A 332 9.77 6.61 2.42
C GLY A 332 9.65 7.84 3.32
N TYR A 333 8.66 7.92 4.21
CA TYR A 333 8.55 9.00 5.21
C TYR A 333 9.68 8.92 6.22
N MET A 334 9.96 7.74 6.78
CA MET A 334 11.05 7.51 7.74
C MET A 334 12.41 7.92 7.16
N GLU A 335 12.73 7.47 5.94
CA GLU A 335 13.97 7.80 5.27
C GLU A 335 14.16 9.32 5.09
N ARG A 336 13.11 10.02 4.64
CA ARG A 336 13.15 11.48 4.50
C ARG A 336 13.32 12.17 5.84
N ARG A 337 12.63 11.72 6.90
CA ARG A 337 12.79 12.28 8.26
C ARG A 337 14.19 12.09 8.83
N ILE A 338 14.83 10.95 8.60
CA ILE A 338 16.22 10.70 8.96
C ILE A 338 17.15 11.69 8.23
N LYS A 339 16.98 11.85 6.92
CA LYS A 339 17.78 12.82 6.14
C LYS A 339 17.61 14.25 6.64
N ILE A 340 16.40 14.66 7.05
CA ILE A 340 16.15 15.97 7.67
C ILE A 340 16.86 16.06 9.03
N ALA A 341 16.76 15.04 9.87
CA ALA A 341 17.39 14.98 11.18
C ALA A 341 18.94 14.98 11.11
N ASP A 342 19.49 14.53 9.98
CA ASP A 342 20.93 14.58 9.67
C ASP A 342 21.35 15.88 8.94
N ASN A 343 20.52 16.95 9.05
CA ASN A 343 20.76 18.29 8.50
C ASN A 343 20.70 18.40 6.96
N SER A 344 20.01 17.52 6.26
CA SER A 344 19.76 17.67 4.83
C SER A 344 18.62 18.66 4.57
N LYS A 345 18.94 19.86 4.10
CA LYS A 345 17.97 20.94 3.80
C LYS A 345 17.13 20.72 2.54
N SER A 346 17.43 19.69 1.76
CA SER A 346 16.74 19.43 0.48
C SER A 346 15.50 18.54 0.59
N TYR A 347 15.19 18.05 1.80
CA TYR A 347 14.06 17.15 2.02
C TYR A 347 12.96 17.84 2.82
N GLN A 348 11.71 17.55 2.43
CA GLN A 348 10.50 17.88 3.20
C GLN A 348 9.75 16.57 3.46
N ALA A 349 9.27 16.42 4.68
CA ALA A 349 8.43 15.30 5.08
C ALA A 349 7.63 15.68 6.33
N PRO A 350 6.37 15.22 6.45
CA PRO A 350 5.59 15.43 7.66
C PRO A 350 6.28 14.80 8.86
N LYS A 351 6.02 15.34 10.04
CA LYS A 351 6.41 14.77 11.32
C LYS A 351 5.43 13.69 11.78
N MET A 352 4.17 13.82 11.37
CA MET A 352 3.12 12.89 11.71
C MET A 352 2.25 12.60 10.48
N VAL A 353 1.91 11.33 10.28
CA VAL A 353 0.95 10.87 9.26
C VAL A 353 -0.13 10.07 9.97
N ILE A 354 -1.39 10.36 9.70
CA ILE A 354 -2.54 9.61 10.20
C ILE A 354 -3.35 9.10 9.02
N ASP A 355 -3.47 7.80 8.92
CA ASP A 355 -4.27 7.10 7.92
C ASP A 355 -5.48 6.47 8.60
N CYS A 356 -6.69 7.00 8.36
CA CYS A 356 -7.93 6.46 8.92
C CYS A 356 -8.66 5.60 7.88
N GLY A 357 -8.85 4.33 8.21
CA GLY A 357 -9.45 3.35 7.32
C GLY A 357 -10.39 2.38 8.02
N HIS A 358 -10.26 1.12 7.68
CA HIS A 358 -11.12 0.01 8.07
C HIS A 358 -10.30 -1.11 8.73
N ASP A 359 -10.98 -2.09 9.34
CA ASP A 359 -10.38 -3.35 9.73
C ASP A 359 -9.64 -4.03 8.56
N THR A 360 -10.22 -3.95 7.35
CA THR A 360 -9.62 -4.46 6.10
C THR A 360 -8.42 -3.66 5.60
N THR A 361 -7.99 -2.63 6.31
CA THR A 361 -6.73 -1.91 6.03
C THR A 361 -5.75 -2.01 7.20
N VAL A 362 -6.24 -2.02 8.45
CA VAL A 362 -5.40 -2.13 9.65
C VAL A 362 -4.95 -3.56 9.89
N ALA A 363 -5.87 -4.55 9.79
CA ALA A 363 -5.52 -5.95 9.99
C ALA A 363 -4.51 -6.49 8.95
N PRO A 364 -4.60 -6.14 7.65
CA PRO A 364 -3.55 -6.46 6.69
C PRO A 364 -2.16 -5.96 7.08
N MET A 365 -2.06 -4.77 7.65
CA MET A 365 -0.78 -4.24 8.12
C MET A 365 -0.25 -4.99 9.34
N GLN A 366 -1.11 -5.41 10.27
CA GLN A 366 -0.70 -6.30 11.36
C GLN A 366 -0.19 -7.64 10.83
N MET A 367 -0.90 -8.22 9.84
CA MET A 367 -0.49 -9.48 9.23
C MET A 367 0.82 -9.36 8.46
N PHE A 368 1.01 -8.25 7.72
CA PHE A 368 2.28 -7.95 7.08
C PHE A 368 3.44 -7.95 8.10
N MET A 369 3.25 -7.28 9.22
CA MET A 369 4.25 -7.26 10.29
C MET A 369 4.50 -8.66 10.88
N TYR A 370 3.43 -9.43 11.10
CA TYR A 370 3.55 -10.81 11.57
C TYR A 370 4.34 -11.69 10.60
N GLU A 371 3.97 -11.73 9.33
CA GLU A 371 4.63 -12.53 8.29
C GLU A 371 6.10 -12.11 8.08
N THR A 372 6.36 -10.80 8.07
CA THR A 372 7.71 -10.26 7.92
C THR A 372 8.68 -10.75 9.00
N TRP A 373 8.16 -10.99 10.21
CA TRP A 373 8.98 -11.35 11.38
C TRP A 373 8.71 -12.77 11.91
N GLU A 374 7.89 -13.57 11.21
CA GLU A 374 7.54 -14.94 11.61
C GLU A 374 8.79 -15.82 11.81
N SER A 375 9.84 -15.61 11.01
CA SER A 375 11.12 -16.33 11.14
C SER A 375 11.91 -15.96 12.41
N LYS A 376 11.51 -14.92 13.13
CA LYS A 376 12.14 -14.41 14.37
C LYS A 376 11.14 -14.43 15.53
N PRO A 377 10.73 -15.61 16.01
CA PRO A 377 9.69 -15.74 17.04
C PRO A 377 10.05 -15.02 18.36
N GLU A 378 11.32 -14.76 18.62
CA GLU A 378 11.80 -13.99 19.76
C GLU A 378 11.32 -12.54 19.76
N TYR A 379 10.82 -12.01 18.65
CA TYR A 379 10.26 -10.64 18.58
C TYR A 379 8.80 -10.58 19.01
N HIS A 380 8.13 -11.74 19.21
CA HIS A 380 6.77 -11.83 19.72
C HIS A 380 5.73 -10.96 18.98
N ILE A 381 5.93 -10.73 17.68
CA ILE A 381 4.99 -9.99 16.87
C ILE A 381 3.81 -10.89 16.54
N ASN A 382 2.65 -10.58 17.12
CA ASN A 382 1.42 -11.34 16.95
C ASN A 382 0.32 -10.41 16.40
N THR A 383 -0.62 -11.00 15.67
CA THR A 383 -1.87 -10.33 15.29
C THR A 383 -2.83 -10.32 16.47
N GLN A 384 -3.67 -9.29 16.55
CA GLN A 384 -4.74 -9.21 17.53
C GLN A 384 -6.05 -8.75 16.88
N TYR A 385 -7.17 -8.99 17.57
CA TYR A 385 -8.47 -8.54 17.09
C TYR A 385 -8.49 -7.02 16.87
N CYS A 386 -8.79 -6.61 15.63
CA CYS A 386 -8.93 -5.21 15.28
C CYS A 386 -10.37 -4.75 15.51
N GLY A 387 -10.70 -4.37 16.76
CA GLY A 387 -11.96 -3.76 17.16
C GLY A 387 -12.17 -2.37 16.53
N PHE A 388 -13.31 -1.73 16.85
CA PHE A 388 -13.50 -0.33 16.45
C PHE A 388 -12.41 0.56 17.05
N ALA A 389 -11.97 1.56 16.29
CA ALA A 389 -10.89 2.48 16.62
C ALA A 389 -9.53 1.80 16.93
N CYS A 390 -9.38 0.49 16.60
CA CYS A 390 -8.08 -0.15 16.74
C CYS A 390 -7.03 0.56 15.87
N ASN A 391 -5.81 0.65 16.37
CA ASN A 391 -4.78 1.45 15.73
C ASN A 391 -3.40 0.77 15.80
N ILE A 392 -2.56 1.17 14.85
CA ILE A 392 -1.15 0.80 14.78
C ILE A 392 -0.35 2.08 14.80
N TYR A 393 0.74 2.12 15.58
CA TYR A 393 1.72 3.19 15.52
C TYR A 393 3.09 2.65 15.16
N PHE A 394 3.78 3.44 14.33
CA PHE A 394 5.21 3.36 14.13
C PHE A 394 5.83 4.69 14.54
N GLU A 395 6.65 4.66 15.55
CA GLU A 395 7.35 5.85 16.06
C GLU A 395 8.84 5.73 15.74
N LEU A 396 9.39 6.73 15.07
CA LEU A 396 10.82 6.76 14.72
C LEU A 396 11.56 7.66 15.70
N TYR A 397 12.50 7.07 16.40
CA TYR A 397 13.36 7.75 17.36
C TYR A 397 14.80 7.85 16.88
N LYS A 398 15.47 8.93 17.31
CA LYS A 398 16.88 9.21 17.10
C LYS A 398 17.59 9.28 18.45
N THR A 399 18.79 8.68 18.60
CA THR A 399 19.61 8.89 19.80
C THR A 399 20.24 10.28 19.81
N LYS A 400 20.51 10.79 21.00
CA LYS A 400 21.18 12.10 21.21
C LYS A 400 22.71 12.01 21.10
N ASP A 401 23.23 10.88 20.65
CA ASP A 401 24.67 10.65 20.48
C ASP A 401 25.28 11.49 19.35
N SER A 402 26.60 11.66 19.37
CA SER A 402 27.34 12.35 18.30
C SER A 402 27.22 11.64 16.93
N VAL A 403 27.06 10.31 16.92
CA VAL A 403 26.71 9.50 15.76
C VAL A 403 25.35 8.88 16.06
N PRO A 404 24.27 9.46 15.57
CA PRO A 404 22.93 9.03 15.94
C PRO A 404 22.61 7.63 15.41
N LYS A 405 21.89 6.86 16.24
CA LYS A 405 21.21 5.62 15.85
C LYS A 405 19.72 5.88 15.78
N TYR A 406 19.03 5.09 14.99
CA TYR A 406 17.60 5.22 14.78
C TYR A 406 16.89 3.94 15.18
N TYR A 407 15.71 4.09 15.82
CA TYR A 407 14.89 2.97 16.30
C TYR A 407 13.44 3.17 15.90
N VAL A 408 12.78 2.08 15.53
CA VAL A 408 11.34 2.05 15.20
C VAL A 408 10.60 1.32 16.32
N TYR A 409 9.69 2.02 16.98
CA TYR A 409 8.81 1.46 17.99
C TYR A 409 7.48 1.12 17.34
N TYR A 410 7.08 -0.13 17.45
CA TYR A 410 5.85 -0.67 16.89
C TYR A 410 4.82 -0.94 17.98
N TYR A 411 3.65 -0.32 17.85
CA TYR A 411 2.55 -0.48 18.80
C TYR A 411 1.29 -0.97 18.10
N ILE A 412 0.44 -1.71 18.82
CA ILE A 412 -0.95 -1.98 18.50
C ILE A 412 -1.79 -1.57 19.72
N ASP A 413 -2.77 -0.69 19.53
CA ASP A 413 -3.64 -0.14 20.60
C ASP A 413 -2.84 0.37 21.82
N ASP A 414 -1.78 1.15 21.57
CA ASP A 414 -0.82 1.66 22.57
C ASP A 414 0.02 0.61 23.31
N ASP A 415 -0.15 -0.66 23.04
CA ASP A 415 0.70 -1.70 23.57
C ASP A 415 1.95 -1.85 22.70
N LEU A 416 3.12 -1.59 23.32
CA LEU A 416 4.41 -1.72 22.63
C LEU A 416 4.67 -3.19 22.31
N LYS A 417 4.70 -3.52 21.03
CA LYS A 417 4.96 -4.88 20.57
C LYS A 417 6.44 -5.15 20.40
N HIS A 418 7.18 -4.21 19.78
CA HIS A 418 8.62 -4.39 19.59
C HIS A 418 9.33 -3.05 19.33
N ILE A 419 10.66 -3.06 19.55
CA ILE A 419 11.58 -1.98 19.22
C ILE A 419 12.62 -2.54 18.25
N PHE A 420 12.63 -2.01 17.02
CA PHE A 420 13.57 -2.42 15.98
C PHE A 420 14.71 -1.41 15.85
N GLU A 421 15.92 -1.87 15.54
CA GLU A 421 16.92 -1.01 14.92
C GLU A 421 16.45 -0.65 13.51
N TYR A 422 16.57 0.64 13.12
CA TYR A 422 15.97 1.14 11.87
C TYR A 422 16.47 0.42 10.61
N ASN A 423 17.79 0.16 10.50
CA ASN A 423 18.31 -0.48 9.29
C ASN A 423 17.84 -1.93 9.18
N GLU A 424 17.72 -2.63 10.31
CA GLU A 424 17.13 -3.96 10.34
C GLU A 424 15.66 -3.90 9.92
N PHE A 425 14.88 -2.99 10.51
CA PHE A 425 13.49 -2.77 10.14
C PHE A 425 13.33 -2.47 8.66
N TYR A 426 14.07 -1.47 8.16
CA TYR A 426 14.01 -1.04 6.76
C TYR A 426 14.31 -2.19 5.79
N ASN A 427 15.42 -2.89 5.97
CA ASN A 427 15.85 -3.95 5.07
C ASN A 427 14.90 -5.15 5.09
N THR A 428 14.42 -5.53 6.29
CA THR A 428 13.51 -6.66 6.44
C THR A 428 12.14 -6.34 5.83
N VAL A 429 11.56 -5.19 6.14
CA VAL A 429 10.28 -4.74 5.56
C VAL A 429 10.40 -4.58 4.04
N LYS A 430 11.48 -3.94 3.55
CA LYS A 430 11.69 -3.74 2.11
C LYS A 430 11.76 -5.04 1.32
N ALA A 431 12.32 -6.08 1.92
CA ALA A 431 12.41 -7.41 1.30
C ALA A 431 11.06 -8.14 1.20
N HIS A 432 10.04 -7.71 1.97
CA HIS A 432 8.70 -8.31 1.98
C HIS A 432 7.64 -7.47 1.23
N ILE A 433 8.02 -6.32 0.69
CA ILE A 433 7.13 -5.49 -0.13
C ILE A 433 6.98 -6.12 -1.52
N TYR A 434 5.75 -6.39 -1.91
CA TYR A 434 5.40 -6.85 -3.24
C TYR A 434 5.34 -5.69 -4.24
N THR A 435 5.96 -5.88 -5.39
CA THR A 435 5.83 -4.94 -6.52
C THR A 435 4.47 -5.11 -7.19
N GLN A 436 4.04 -4.09 -7.94
CA GLN A 436 2.80 -4.13 -8.71
C GLN A 436 2.75 -5.33 -9.67
N SER A 437 3.87 -5.66 -10.32
CA SER A 437 3.91 -6.77 -11.27
C SER A 437 3.82 -8.15 -10.58
N GLU A 438 4.40 -8.29 -9.39
CA GLU A 438 4.25 -9.51 -8.58
C GLU A 438 2.80 -9.69 -8.12
N ILE A 439 2.15 -8.62 -7.65
CA ILE A 439 0.74 -8.65 -7.27
C ILE A 439 -0.14 -9.05 -8.46
N GLU A 440 0.09 -8.45 -9.63
CA GLU A 440 -0.65 -8.80 -10.86
C GLU A 440 -0.46 -10.27 -11.25
N GLU A 441 0.74 -10.83 -11.10
CA GLU A 441 1.01 -12.24 -11.40
C GLU A 441 0.26 -13.20 -10.48
N TYR A 442 0.13 -12.87 -9.19
CA TYR A 442 -0.69 -13.65 -8.25
C TYR A 442 -2.19 -13.58 -8.53
N CYS A 443 -2.64 -12.47 -9.08
CA CYS A 443 -4.06 -12.16 -9.25
C CYS A 443 -4.68 -12.60 -10.58
N ILE A 444 -3.88 -13.04 -11.54
CA ILE A 444 -4.41 -13.61 -12.81
C ILE A 444 -4.90 -15.02 -12.61
N THR A 445 -5.93 -15.43 -13.37
CA THR A 445 -6.41 -16.82 -13.37
C THR A 445 -5.44 -17.76 -14.06
N ASP A 446 -5.59 -19.06 -13.81
CA ASP A 446 -4.75 -20.08 -14.46
C ASP A 446 -4.89 -20.01 -15.99
N GLU A 447 -6.13 -19.77 -16.50
CA GLU A 447 -6.40 -19.61 -17.93
C GLU A 447 -5.70 -18.37 -18.53
N GLU A 448 -5.72 -17.25 -17.81
CA GLU A 448 -5.03 -16.03 -18.24
C GLU A 448 -3.50 -16.21 -18.23
N LYS A 449 -2.98 -16.99 -17.28
CA LYS A 449 -1.57 -17.34 -17.21
C LYS A 449 -1.15 -18.18 -18.42
N GLU A 450 -1.91 -19.23 -18.73
CA GLU A 450 -1.68 -20.05 -19.91
C GLU A 450 -1.76 -19.24 -21.21
N GLU A 451 -2.72 -18.33 -21.31
CA GLU A 451 -2.85 -17.45 -22.47
C GLU A 451 -1.65 -16.49 -22.62
N ARG A 452 -1.17 -15.89 -21.51
CA ARG A 452 0.03 -15.05 -21.53
C ARG A 452 1.27 -15.84 -21.95
N GLU A 453 1.43 -17.06 -21.44
CA GLU A 453 2.54 -17.93 -21.82
C GLU A 453 2.45 -18.36 -23.29
N ARG A 454 1.23 -18.61 -23.82
CA ARG A 454 1.02 -18.89 -25.25
C ARG A 454 1.42 -17.69 -26.11
N LYS A 455 0.94 -16.49 -25.77
CA LYS A 455 1.29 -15.26 -26.48
C LYS A 455 2.80 -15.00 -26.48
N LYS A 456 3.47 -15.19 -25.32
CA LYS A 456 4.93 -15.06 -25.26
C LYS A 456 5.64 -16.04 -26.18
N ARG A 457 5.19 -17.30 -26.22
CA ARG A 457 5.75 -18.31 -27.15
C ARG A 457 5.53 -17.91 -28.61
N GLU A 458 4.33 -17.43 -28.95
CA GLU A 458 4.01 -16.95 -30.31
C GLU A 458 4.90 -15.75 -30.71
N GLU A 459 5.09 -14.78 -29.81
CA GLU A 459 5.99 -13.62 -30.04
C GLU A 459 7.47 -14.04 -30.19
N GLU A 460 7.93 -15.00 -29.38
CA GLU A 460 9.29 -15.53 -29.50
C GLU A 460 9.50 -16.30 -30.81
N GLU A 461 8.51 -17.09 -31.22
CA GLU A 461 8.54 -17.79 -32.52
C GLU A 461 8.52 -16.79 -33.69
N GLU A 462 7.71 -15.73 -33.59
CA GLU A 462 7.68 -14.69 -34.61
C GLU A 462 9.00 -13.95 -34.70
N LYS A 463 9.62 -13.58 -33.57
CA LYS A 463 10.97 -12.98 -33.55
C LYS A 463 12.01 -13.91 -34.19
N LYS A 464 11.97 -15.21 -33.89
CA LYS A 464 12.87 -16.18 -34.51
C LYS A 464 12.66 -16.27 -36.03
N ARG A 465 11.39 -16.26 -36.48
CA ARG A 465 11.08 -16.24 -37.93
C ARG A 465 11.60 -14.97 -38.61
N GLN A 466 11.42 -13.82 -37.97
CA GLN A 466 11.94 -12.53 -38.50
C GLN A 466 13.47 -12.53 -38.58
N GLU A 467 14.13 -13.09 -37.58
CA GLU A 467 15.60 -13.22 -37.57
C GLU A 467 16.10 -14.20 -38.63
N GLU A 468 15.42 -15.35 -38.80
CA GLU A 468 15.71 -16.30 -39.88
C GLU A 468 15.49 -15.68 -41.27
N GLU A 469 14.40 -14.92 -41.46
CA GLU A 469 14.17 -14.22 -42.72
C GLU A 469 15.23 -13.16 -42.99
N LYS A 470 15.64 -12.40 -41.98
CA LYS A 470 16.73 -11.44 -42.07
C LYS A 470 18.04 -12.13 -42.48
N ASN A 471 18.38 -13.22 -41.81
CA ASN A 471 19.57 -14.02 -42.10
C ASN A 471 19.53 -14.59 -43.53
N LYS A 472 18.36 -15.09 -43.99
CA LYS A 472 18.16 -15.55 -45.39
C LYS A 472 18.37 -14.40 -46.40
N LYS A 473 17.84 -13.20 -46.11
CA LYS A 473 18.03 -12.03 -46.96
C LYS A 473 19.50 -11.59 -47.02
N GLU A 474 20.19 -11.59 -45.88
CA GLU A 474 21.63 -11.26 -45.83
C GLU A 474 22.46 -12.29 -46.60
N THR A 475 22.21 -13.59 -46.44
CA THR A 475 22.87 -14.66 -47.18
C THR A 475 22.60 -14.57 -48.67
N PHE A 476 21.36 -14.23 -49.08
CA PHE A 476 21.02 -14.00 -50.49
C PHE A 476 21.72 -12.78 -51.06
N LEU A 477 21.80 -11.66 -50.33
CA LEU A 477 22.54 -10.45 -50.75
C LEU A 477 24.03 -10.72 -50.90
N ASP A 478 24.64 -11.51 -50.00
CA ASP A 478 26.04 -11.89 -50.09
C ASP A 478 26.31 -12.83 -51.28
N SER A 479 25.37 -13.75 -51.56
CA SER A 479 25.41 -14.59 -52.76
C SER A 479 25.36 -13.71 -54.04
N LEU A 480 24.44 -12.74 -54.09
CA LEU A 480 24.35 -11.80 -55.20
C LEU A 480 25.61 -10.97 -55.38
N LYS A 481 26.22 -10.47 -54.33
CA LYS A 481 27.51 -9.76 -54.38
C LYS A 481 28.61 -10.65 -54.95
N ASN A 482 28.70 -11.90 -54.48
CA ASN A 482 29.69 -12.85 -54.97
C ASN A 482 29.51 -13.15 -56.47
N HIS A 483 28.26 -13.34 -56.94
CA HIS A 483 27.97 -13.46 -58.38
C HIS A 483 28.33 -12.21 -59.16
N THR A 484 28.05 -11.02 -58.64
CA THR A 484 28.39 -9.75 -59.28
C THR A 484 29.92 -9.58 -59.39
N TYR A 485 30.67 -9.91 -58.34
CA TYR A 485 32.14 -9.93 -58.40
C TYR A 485 32.67 -10.91 -59.42
N LEU A 486 32.10 -12.09 -59.53
CA LEU A 486 32.46 -13.07 -60.55
C LEU A 486 32.27 -12.53 -61.97
N TRP A 487 31.11 -11.94 -62.27
CA TRP A 487 30.84 -11.35 -63.57
C TRP A 487 31.72 -10.13 -63.89
N ILE A 488 32.03 -9.29 -62.94
CA ILE A 488 32.98 -8.20 -63.08
C ILE A 488 34.37 -8.74 -63.42
N THR A 489 34.79 -9.78 -62.73
CA THR A 489 36.14 -10.40 -62.98
C THR A 489 36.21 -11.02 -64.38
N ILE A 490 35.15 -11.74 -64.81
CA ILE A 490 35.05 -12.29 -66.17
C ILE A 490 35.06 -11.14 -67.21
N PHE A 491 34.34 -10.07 -66.98
CA PHE A 491 34.31 -8.91 -67.88
C PHE A 491 35.68 -8.25 -68.00
N ILE A 492 36.38 -8.04 -66.93
CA ILE A 492 37.72 -7.47 -66.92
C ILE A 492 38.69 -8.41 -67.71
N PHE A 493 38.57 -9.72 -67.51
CA PHE A 493 39.39 -10.69 -68.21
C PHE A 493 39.17 -10.66 -69.78
N ILE A 494 37.90 -10.62 -70.20
CA ILE A 494 37.52 -10.52 -71.62
C ILE A 494 38.01 -9.20 -72.21
N PHE A 495 37.83 -8.13 -71.44
CA PHE A 495 38.25 -6.79 -71.90
C PHE A 495 39.76 -6.68 -72.05
N THR A 496 40.53 -7.19 -71.17
CA THR A 496 42.00 -7.22 -71.20
C THR A 496 42.52 -8.11 -72.34
N THR A 497 41.90 -9.26 -72.60
CA THR A 497 42.25 -10.14 -73.71
C THR A 497 41.95 -9.47 -75.10
N LEU A 498 40.79 -8.80 -75.20
CA LEU A 498 40.43 -8.03 -76.39
C LEU A 498 41.43 -6.88 -76.67
N LEU A 499 41.82 -6.16 -75.60
CA LEU A 499 42.88 -5.11 -75.77
C LEU A 499 44.20 -5.70 -76.17
N GLY A 500 44.55 -6.89 -75.65
CA GLY A 500 45.77 -7.62 -76.09
C GLY A 500 45.73 -7.98 -77.57
N ILE A 501 44.57 -8.51 -78.06
CA ILE A 501 44.36 -8.87 -79.45
C ILE A 501 44.47 -7.61 -80.36
N ILE A 502 43.80 -6.50 -79.97
CA ILE A 502 43.87 -5.23 -80.67
C ILE A 502 45.34 -4.76 -80.70
N GLY A 503 46.05 -4.86 -79.61
CA GLY A 503 47.47 -4.53 -79.53
C GLY A 503 48.32 -5.35 -80.52
N ILE A 504 48.08 -6.63 -80.64
CA ILE A 504 48.73 -7.54 -81.59
C ILE A 504 48.37 -7.17 -83.01
N ILE A 505 47.09 -6.89 -83.30
CA ILE A 505 46.64 -6.44 -84.63
C ILE A 505 47.31 -5.11 -85.00
N ILE A 506 47.38 -4.15 -84.07
CA ILE A 506 48.08 -2.87 -84.31
C ILE A 506 49.57 -3.13 -84.60
N LEU A 507 50.20 -4.01 -83.90
CA LEU A 507 51.60 -4.41 -84.08
C LEU A 507 51.81 -5.03 -85.48
N ILE A 508 50.95 -5.98 -85.86
CA ILE A 508 50.95 -6.59 -87.17
C ILE A 508 50.75 -5.57 -88.24
N CYS A 509 49.78 -4.66 -88.07
CA CYS A 509 49.55 -3.54 -89.03
C CYS A 509 50.75 -2.55 -89.11
N ARG A 510 51.41 -2.29 -87.98
CA ARG A 510 52.67 -1.49 -87.99
C ARG A 510 53.77 -2.24 -88.70
N ILE A 511 53.98 -3.51 -88.51
CA ILE A 511 54.97 -4.33 -89.22
C ILE A 511 54.65 -4.36 -90.69
N HIS A 512 53.36 -4.49 -91.07
CA HIS A 512 52.95 -4.46 -92.47
C HIS A 512 53.15 -3.06 -93.11
N ARG A 513 52.95 -1.96 -92.34
CA ARG A 513 53.26 -0.58 -92.82
C ARG A 513 54.74 -0.32 -92.97
N ILE A 514 55.61 -0.93 -92.26
CA ILE A 514 57.04 -0.83 -92.38
C ILE A 514 57.49 -1.53 -93.66
N LYS A 515 56.82 -2.60 -94.11
CA LYS A 515 57.14 -3.35 -95.33
C LYS A 515 56.57 -2.76 -96.61
N HIS A 516 55.61 -1.79 -96.56
CA HIS A 516 54.98 -1.12 -97.68
C HIS A 516 54.68 0.36 -97.40
N PRO A 517 55.62 1.27 -97.69
CA PRO A 517 55.39 2.70 -97.50
C PRO A 517 54.49 3.27 -98.62
N ARG A 518 53.29 3.70 -98.34
CA ARG A 518 52.40 4.44 -99.23
C ARG A 518 52.55 5.94 -99.01
N ARG A 519 52.70 6.65 -100.20
CA ARG A 519 52.82 8.10 -100.32
C ARG A 519 51.62 8.85 -99.72
N ALA A 520 51.87 9.95 -99.03
CA ALA A 520 50.91 10.87 -98.47
C ALA A 520 50.18 11.73 -99.53
N LYS A 521 48.90 11.98 -99.31
CA LYS A 521 48.18 13.13 -99.82
C LYS A 521 47.42 13.80 -98.66
N PRO A 522 47.33 15.12 -98.56
CA PRO A 522 46.73 15.85 -97.46
C PRO A 522 45.23 16.02 -97.68
N VAL A 523 44.44 15.97 -96.63
CA VAL A 523 43.05 16.43 -96.56
C VAL A 523 42.84 17.21 -95.30
N THR A 524 42.54 18.49 -95.59
CA THR A 524 42.09 19.53 -94.64
C THR A 524 40.64 19.34 -94.28
N GLY A 525 40.25 19.70 -93.02
CA GLY A 525 38.95 20.29 -92.77
C GLY A 525 38.03 19.58 -91.77
N LYS A 526 37.69 20.34 -90.79
CA LYS A 526 36.49 20.25 -89.91
C LYS A 526 36.50 19.26 -88.75
N MET A 527 36.88 19.78 -87.65
CA MET A 527 36.42 19.27 -86.29
C MET A 527 36.33 20.48 -85.35
N GLN A 528 35.21 21.17 -85.43
CA GLN A 528 34.70 22.09 -84.42
C GLN A 528 33.18 21.96 -84.43
N GLU A 529 32.61 21.20 -83.56
CA GLU A 529 31.21 21.29 -83.03
C GLU A 529 30.82 20.00 -82.39
N LEU A 530 31.14 19.84 -81.10
CA LEU A 530 30.47 18.85 -80.16
C LEU A 530 31.10 18.92 -78.77
N THR A 531 31.23 20.12 -78.21
CA THR A 531 31.56 20.31 -76.80
C THR A 531 30.73 21.46 -76.22
N SER A 532 29.40 21.33 -76.23
CA SER A 532 28.53 22.21 -75.44
C SER A 532 27.15 21.61 -75.29
N LYS A 533 27.03 20.50 -74.53
CA LYS A 533 25.74 20.02 -74.05
C LYS A 533 25.90 18.90 -72.98
N PHE A 534 26.68 19.17 -71.96
CA PHE A 534 26.62 18.32 -70.73
C PHE A 534 27.12 19.10 -69.52
N ILE A 535 26.51 20.26 -69.23
CA ILE A 535 26.53 20.87 -67.91
C ILE A 535 25.20 21.64 -67.81
N THR A 536 24.19 21.01 -67.23
CA THR A 536 23.08 21.62 -66.53
C THR A 536 22.07 20.50 -66.24
N GLN A 537 22.15 19.88 -65.06
CA GLN A 537 21.04 19.35 -64.33
C GLN A 537 21.56 18.50 -63.12
N SER A 538 21.95 19.20 -62.07
CA SER A 538 21.95 18.66 -60.73
C SER A 538 21.91 19.80 -59.72
N GLU A 539 20.76 20.44 -59.62
CA GLU A 539 20.34 21.18 -58.46
C GLU A 539 18.81 21.18 -58.47
N VAL A 540 18.24 20.75 -57.34
CA VAL A 540 16.87 20.78 -56.83
C VAL A 540 16.38 19.37 -56.47
N GLN A 541 16.65 18.95 -55.27
CA GLN A 541 15.63 18.77 -54.20
C GLN A 541 16.29 18.18 -52.95
N THR A 542 16.32 19.01 -51.94
CA THR A 542 16.44 18.69 -50.51
C THR A 542 15.29 17.79 -50.04
#